data_a92e6228bbdf8bce4d5993c175f16d37
#
_entry.id   a92e6228bbdf8bce4d5993c175f16d37
#
_cell.length_a   1.000
_cell.length_b   1.000
_cell.length_c   1.000
_cell.angle_alpha   90.00
_cell.angle_beta   90.00
_cell.angle_gamma   90.00
#
_symmetry.space_group_name_H-M   'P 1'
#
loop_
_entity.id
_entity.type
_entity.pdbx_description
1 polymer ?
#
loop_
_entity_poly.entity_id
_entity_poly.type
_entity_poly.pdbx_seq_one_letter_code
_entity_poly.pdbx_strand_id
1 'polypeptide(L)'
;DIDALDVLVKKSDNPCKLLIINSPNNPTGEVMSDDFLRQLAAYCRANDIWVLSDEIYFQVCHGDVEHVSIAKYYPERTFVFGGLSKHLSIGGWRVGVALFPDTELGQQLLQKMVVFASETWSGVSAPIQYAATSAYQQHDDVERYVVDCCAIHGIRTRFIKDKLIDLGVHCTGAQGGFYIAANFDSFRSGLSKLGITTSAQLASHLLDEYHIATLPGSDFGIPADTHTLRLSTSYLDMETEFDSQRLYDLYNGGLGSKSLMGIDNHPVTQAALFAFAQFIKTIS
;
A
#
# COMPACT_ATOMS: atom_id res chain seq x y z
N ASP A 1 -13.00 -5.67 10.80
CA ASP A 1 -14.10 -6.05 11.69
C ASP A 1 -14.10 -7.58 11.86
N ILE A 2 -13.97 -8.05 13.11
CA ILE A 2 -13.87 -9.49 13.44
C ILE A 2 -15.21 -10.20 13.25
N ASP A 3 -16.32 -9.52 13.51
CA ASP A 3 -17.66 -10.12 13.34
C ASP A 3 -17.95 -10.43 11.87
N ALA A 4 -17.57 -9.53 10.96
CA ALA A 4 -17.68 -9.76 9.52
C ALA A 4 -16.77 -10.92 9.06
N LEU A 5 -15.55 -11.02 9.59
CA LEU A 5 -14.64 -12.13 9.33
C LEU A 5 -15.25 -13.46 9.81
N ASP A 6 -15.80 -13.49 11.03
CA ASP A 6 -16.44 -14.67 11.62
C ASP A 6 -17.62 -15.17 10.77
N VAL A 7 -18.44 -14.23 10.27
CA VAL A 7 -19.55 -14.56 9.35
C VAL A 7 -19.03 -15.19 8.05
N LEU A 8 -17.93 -14.68 7.47
CA LEU A 8 -17.35 -15.22 6.24
C LEU A 8 -16.74 -16.60 6.47
N VAL A 9 -16.00 -16.78 7.56
CA VAL A 9 -15.39 -18.05 7.91
C VAL A 9 -16.44 -19.14 8.18
N LYS A 10 -17.54 -18.80 8.85
CA LYS A 10 -18.64 -19.72 9.15
C LYS A 10 -19.53 -20.06 7.95
N LYS A 11 -19.61 -19.17 6.95
CA LYS A 11 -20.39 -19.43 5.72
C LYS A 11 -19.68 -20.38 4.74
N SER A 12 -18.39 -20.59 4.90
CA SER A 12 -17.62 -21.45 4.00
C SER A 12 -17.84 -22.92 4.36
N ASP A 13 -18.17 -23.73 3.37
CA ASP A 13 -18.22 -25.20 3.51
C ASP A 13 -16.84 -25.82 3.78
N ASN A 14 -15.78 -25.07 3.48
CA ASN A 14 -14.41 -25.45 3.77
C ASN A 14 -13.85 -24.61 4.93
N PRO A 15 -13.15 -25.24 5.91
CA PRO A 15 -12.57 -24.50 7.00
C PRO A 15 -11.48 -23.54 6.49
N CYS A 16 -11.54 -22.28 6.91
CA CYS A 16 -10.47 -21.33 6.67
C CYS A 16 -9.19 -21.80 7.38
N LYS A 17 -8.09 -21.95 6.63
CA LYS A 17 -6.80 -22.43 7.14
C LYS A 17 -5.73 -21.34 7.15
N LEU A 18 -5.88 -20.34 6.29
CA LEU A 18 -4.92 -19.25 6.13
C LEU A 18 -5.68 -17.95 5.89
N LEU A 19 -5.31 -16.92 6.62
CA LEU A 19 -5.73 -15.54 6.42
C LEU A 19 -4.53 -14.75 5.92
N ILE A 20 -4.72 -14.03 4.82
CA ILE A 20 -3.71 -13.08 4.30
C ILE A 20 -4.13 -11.68 4.70
N ILE A 21 -3.23 -10.95 5.36
CA ILE A 21 -3.41 -9.54 5.70
C ILE A 21 -2.27 -8.72 5.10
N ASN A 22 -2.55 -7.44 4.79
CA ASN A 22 -1.56 -6.49 4.32
C ASN A 22 -1.72 -5.17 5.08
N SER A 23 -0.68 -4.76 5.82
CA SER A 23 -0.68 -3.52 6.60
C SER A 23 0.74 -2.94 6.66
N PRO A 24 0.93 -1.67 6.30
CA PRO A 24 -0.01 -0.76 5.62
C PRO A 24 -0.56 -1.35 4.32
N ASN A 25 -1.82 -1.02 3.99
CA ASN A 25 -2.58 -1.73 2.97
C ASN A 25 -2.42 -1.13 1.56
N ASN A 26 -2.26 -1.98 0.58
CA ASN A 26 -2.51 -1.71 -0.83
C ASN A 26 -3.83 -2.41 -1.21
N PRO A 27 -4.92 -1.68 -1.54
CA PRO A 27 -4.92 -0.36 -2.18
C PRO A 27 -5.30 0.83 -1.29
N THR A 28 -5.67 0.63 -0.01
CA THR A 28 -6.38 1.67 0.76
C THR A 28 -5.46 2.67 1.46
N GLY A 29 -4.18 2.33 1.69
CA GLY A 29 -3.27 3.14 2.49
C GLY A 29 -3.61 3.19 3.98
N GLU A 30 -4.46 2.28 4.46
CA GLU A 30 -4.83 2.15 5.88
C GLU A 30 -3.81 1.29 6.63
N VAL A 31 -3.66 1.57 7.92
CA VAL A 31 -2.83 0.80 8.85
C VAL A 31 -3.72 0.14 9.89
N MET A 32 -3.57 -1.16 10.07
CA MET A 32 -4.33 -1.90 11.09
C MET A 32 -3.90 -1.44 12.49
N SER A 33 -4.88 -1.10 13.34
CA SER A 33 -4.60 -0.68 14.71
C SER A 33 -4.11 -1.83 15.58
N ASP A 34 -3.32 -1.49 16.62
CA ASP A 34 -2.81 -2.45 17.60
C ASP A 34 -3.95 -3.26 18.25
N ASP A 35 -5.05 -2.60 18.63
CA ASP A 35 -6.21 -3.25 19.21
C ASP A 35 -6.91 -4.22 18.25
N PHE A 36 -7.04 -3.86 16.98
CA PHE A 36 -7.58 -4.76 15.96
C PHE A 36 -6.69 -5.98 15.76
N LEU A 37 -5.37 -5.80 15.71
CA LEU A 37 -4.42 -6.90 15.55
C LEU A 37 -4.45 -7.86 16.75
N ARG A 38 -4.64 -7.37 17.97
CA ARG A 38 -4.84 -8.22 19.16
C ARG A 38 -6.11 -9.08 19.04
N GLN A 39 -7.21 -8.47 18.63
CA GLN A 39 -8.48 -9.18 18.45
C GLN A 39 -8.37 -10.22 17.33
N LEU A 40 -7.74 -9.85 16.21
CA LEU A 40 -7.51 -10.74 15.08
C LEU A 40 -6.62 -11.94 15.47
N ALA A 41 -5.55 -11.69 16.20
CA ALA A 41 -4.66 -12.74 16.71
C ALA A 41 -5.40 -13.73 17.64
N ALA A 42 -6.24 -13.20 18.54
CA ALA A 42 -7.07 -14.03 19.42
C ALA A 42 -8.09 -14.87 18.62
N TYR A 43 -8.73 -14.27 17.63
CA TYR A 43 -9.66 -14.96 16.73
C TYR A 43 -8.97 -16.07 15.93
N CYS A 44 -7.83 -15.78 15.31
CA CYS A 44 -7.08 -16.74 14.51
C CYS A 44 -6.59 -17.91 15.37
N ARG A 45 -6.13 -17.63 16.60
CA ARG A 45 -5.70 -18.67 17.56
C ARG A 45 -6.85 -19.58 17.95
N ALA A 46 -8.02 -19.04 18.25
CA ALA A 46 -9.21 -19.79 18.65
C ALA A 46 -9.76 -20.69 17.52
N ASN A 47 -9.49 -20.36 16.27
CA ASN A 47 -9.99 -21.06 15.09
C ASN A 47 -8.91 -21.83 14.32
N ASP A 48 -7.70 -21.96 14.86
CA ASP A 48 -6.56 -22.64 14.23
C ASP A 48 -6.19 -22.09 12.83
N ILE A 49 -6.37 -20.79 12.63
CA ILE A 49 -6.09 -20.12 11.35
C ILE A 49 -4.65 -19.60 11.34
N TRP A 50 -3.89 -19.95 10.33
CA TRP A 50 -2.59 -19.36 10.04
C TRP A 50 -2.72 -17.94 9.49
N VAL A 51 -1.75 -17.09 9.76
CA VAL A 51 -1.71 -15.74 9.22
C VAL A 51 -0.48 -15.58 8.33
N LEU A 52 -0.69 -15.05 7.13
CA LEU A 52 0.36 -14.48 6.28
C LEU A 52 0.23 -12.96 6.36
N SER A 53 1.17 -12.33 7.04
CA SER A 53 1.22 -10.87 7.18
C SER A 53 2.17 -10.29 6.12
N ASP A 54 1.61 -9.64 5.11
CA ASP A 54 2.37 -8.87 4.13
C ASP A 54 2.62 -7.47 4.71
N GLU A 55 3.87 -7.26 5.15
CA GLU A 55 4.33 -6.05 5.82
C GLU A 55 5.31 -5.26 4.94
N ILE A 56 5.20 -5.38 3.61
CA ILE A 56 6.13 -4.73 2.66
C ILE A 56 6.19 -3.20 2.82
N TYR A 57 5.17 -2.57 3.42
CA TYR A 57 5.10 -1.13 3.66
C TYR A 57 5.35 -0.73 5.12
N PHE A 58 5.85 -1.64 5.98
CA PHE A 58 5.95 -1.43 7.43
C PHE A 58 6.69 -0.15 7.85
N GLN A 59 7.70 0.28 7.10
CA GLN A 59 8.43 1.52 7.32
C GLN A 59 7.88 2.72 6.53
N VAL A 60 6.74 2.58 5.87
CA VAL A 60 6.08 3.67 5.14
C VAL A 60 4.78 4.01 5.85
N CYS A 61 4.86 4.44 7.10
CA CYS A 61 3.75 4.96 7.89
C CYS A 61 3.83 6.48 8.00
N HIS A 62 2.72 7.18 7.99
CA HIS A 62 2.66 8.63 7.87
C HIS A 62 2.27 9.33 9.17
N GLY A 63 3.00 10.39 9.54
CA GLY A 63 2.75 11.15 10.76
C GLY A 63 3.05 10.31 12.00
N ASP A 64 2.13 10.31 12.96
CA ASP A 64 2.26 9.58 14.23
C ASP A 64 1.74 8.13 14.16
N VAL A 65 1.44 7.63 12.94
CA VAL A 65 0.97 6.25 12.76
C VAL A 65 2.17 5.31 12.78
N GLU A 66 2.10 4.29 13.62
CA GLU A 66 3.12 3.25 13.72
C GLU A 66 2.57 1.92 13.22
N HIS A 67 3.42 1.16 12.52
CA HIS A 67 3.12 -0.21 12.16
C HIS A 67 3.37 -1.14 13.35
N VAL A 68 2.42 -2.05 13.57
CA VAL A 68 2.57 -3.17 14.50
C VAL A 68 2.39 -4.48 13.74
N SER A 69 3.31 -5.40 13.89
CA SER A 69 3.17 -6.74 13.32
C SER A 69 2.22 -7.59 14.15
N ILE A 70 1.31 -8.34 13.52
CA ILE A 70 0.46 -9.32 14.19
C ILE A 70 1.29 -10.45 14.82
N ALA A 71 2.49 -10.72 14.33
CA ALA A 71 3.41 -11.70 14.91
C ALA A 71 3.81 -11.37 16.37
N LYS A 72 3.67 -10.12 16.79
CA LYS A 72 3.79 -9.70 18.21
C LYS A 72 2.78 -10.42 19.10
N TYR A 73 1.60 -10.75 18.58
CA TYR A 73 0.48 -11.34 19.32
C TYR A 73 0.21 -12.79 18.97
N TYR A 74 0.65 -13.26 17.80
CA TYR A 74 0.43 -14.62 17.29
C TYR A 74 1.66 -15.17 16.57
N PRO A 75 2.85 -15.21 17.23
CA PRO A 75 4.11 -15.61 16.58
C PRO A 75 4.12 -17.08 16.16
N GLU A 76 3.36 -17.94 16.84
CA GLU A 76 3.40 -19.39 16.64
C GLU A 76 2.78 -19.86 15.32
N ARG A 77 1.96 -19.02 14.65
CA ARG A 77 1.33 -19.35 13.36
C ARG A 77 1.26 -18.16 12.40
N THR A 78 2.17 -17.22 12.53
CA THR A 78 2.26 -16.07 11.62
C THR A 78 3.51 -16.15 10.77
N PHE A 79 3.33 -16.09 9.46
CA PHE A 79 4.40 -15.78 8.50
C PHE A 79 4.44 -14.28 8.30
N VAL A 80 5.63 -13.68 8.36
CA VAL A 80 5.80 -12.25 8.03
C VAL A 80 6.56 -12.13 6.74
N PHE A 81 5.97 -11.45 5.77
CA PHE A 81 6.57 -11.18 4.47
C PHE A 81 6.90 -9.69 4.37
N GLY A 82 8.13 -9.41 3.99
CA GLY A 82 8.64 -8.07 3.83
C GLY A 82 9.70 -7.97 2.75
N GLY A 83 10.39 -6.85 2.71
CA GLY A 83 11.44 -6.63 1.74
C GLY A 83 11.88 -5.17 1.75
N LEU A 84 12.86 -4.85 0.90
CA LEU A 84 13.49 -3.53 0.82
C LEU A 84 12.92 -2.66 -0.32
N SER A 85 12.00 -3.22 -1.11
CA SER A 85 11.52 -2.60 -2.36
C SER A 85 10.85 -1.24 -2.17
N LYS A 86 10.19 -1.00 -1.03
CA LYS A 86 9.32 0.16 -0.85
C LYS A 86 10.02 1.29 -0.09
N HIS A 87 10.44 1.05 1.13
CA HIS A 87 11.05 2.07 1.98
C HIS A 87 12.47 2.48 1.54
N LEU A 88 13.19 1.61 0.81
CA LEU A 88 14.49 1.94 0.23
C LEU A 88 14.45 2.20 -1.29
N SER A 89 13.28 2.15 -1.92
CA SER A 89 13.10 2.40 -3.36
C SER A 89 13.90 1.48 -4.27
N ILE A 90 14.31 0.29 -3.79
CA ILE A 90 15.16 -0.68 -4.53
C ILE A 90 14.36 -1.87 -5.07
N GLY A 91 13.12 -1.63 -5.49
CA GLY A 91 12.26 -2.67 -6.06
C GLY A 91 12.89 -3.44 -7.23
N GLY A 92 13.80 -2.80 -7.98
CA GLY A 92 14.56 -3.42 -9.07
C GLY A 92 15.55 -4.50 -8.62
N TRP A 93 15.95 -4.54 -7.35
CA TRP A 93 16.84 -5.56 -6.82
C TRP A 93 16.19 -6.92 -6.65
N ARG A 94 14.87 -6.99 -6.68
CA ARG A 94 14.07 -8.22 -6.59
C ARG A 94 14.39 -9.07 -5.36
N VAL A 95 14.50 -8.45 -4.18
CA VAL A 95 14.76 -9.10 -2.90
C VAL A 95 13.58 -8.92 -1.94
N GLY A 96 13.16 -10.01 -1.34
CA GLY A 96 12.18 -10.05 -0.27
C GLY A 96 12.66 -10.97 0.85
N VAL A 97 12.02 -10.88 2.00
CA VAL A 97 12.29 -11.69 3.19
C VAL A 97 11.00 -12.30 3.68
N ALA A 98 11.05 -13.58 4.03
CA ALA A 98 9.98 -14.29 4.69
C ALA A 98 10.45 -14.81 6.05
N LEU A 99 9.77 -14.42 7.11
CA LEU A 99 10.00 -14.94 8.46
C LEU A 99 8.98 -16.04 8.76
N PHE A 100 9.47 -17.14 9.23
CA PHE A 100 8.65 -18.31 9.59
C PHE A 100 8.54 -18.43 11.11
N PRO A 101 7.42 -18.95 11.64
CA PRO A 101 7.29 -19.23 13.07
C PRO A 101 8.41 -20.14 13.59
N ASP A 102 8.95 -19.81 14.77
CA ASP A 102 9.94 -20.67 15.45
C ASP A 102 9.24 -21.82 16.18
N THR A 103 8.61 -22.68 15.40
CA THR A 103 7.94 -23.90 15.83
C THR A 103 8.38 -25.06 14.94
N GLU A 104 8.20 -26.31 15.40
CA GLU A 104 8.56 -27.50 14.61
C GLU A 104 7.89 -27.47 13.23
N LEU A 105 6.59 -27.13 13.16
CA LEU A 105 5.86 -27.04 11.90
C LEU A 105 6.33 -25.86 11.04
N GLY A 106 6.65 -24.71 11.66
CA GLY A 106 7.22 -23.55 10.95
C GLY A 106 8.55 -23.90 10.30
N GLN A 107 9.44 -24.61 11.00
CA GLN A 107 10.71 -25.07 10.45
C GLN A 107 10.54 -26.11 9.33
N GLN A 108 9.58 -27.01 9.44
CA GLN A 108 9.25 -27.96 8.37
C GLN A 108 8.73 -27.22 7.11
N LEU A 109 7.89 -26.21 7.29
CA LEU A 109 7.39 -25.38 6.18
C LEU A 109 8.51 -24.57 5.53
N LEU A 110 9.41 -23.98 6.32
CA LEU A 110 10.59 -23.28 5.81
C LEU A 110 11.44 -24.19 4.91
N GLN A 111 11.74 -25.42 5.38
CA GLN A 111 12.50 -26.38 4.58
C GLN A 111 11.80 -26.70 3.25
N LYS A 112 10.49 -26.92 3.26
CA LYS A 112 9.71 -27.18 2.04
C LYS A 112 9.71 -25.95 1.09
N MET A 113 9.65 -24.75 1.64
CA MET A 113 9.71 -23.52 0.84
C MET A 113 11.10 -23.34 0.21
N VAL A 114 12.19 -23.68 0.92
CA VAL A 114 13.55 -23.66 0.36
C VAL A 114 13.67 -24.63 -0.82
N VAL A 115 13.16 -25.87 -0.66
CA VAL A 115 13.13 -26.84 -1.76
C VAL A 115 12.30 -26.33 -2.94
N PHE A 116 11.10 -25.83 -2.67
CA PHE A 116 10.25 -25.26 -3.72
C PHE A 116 10.92 -24.07 -4.45
N ALA A 117 11.60 -23.21 -3.70
CA ALA A 117 12.35 -22.09 -4.26
C ALA A 117 13.48 -22.56 -5.18
N SER A 118 14.22 -23.59 -4.78
CA SER A 118 15.34 -24.13 -5.58
C SER A 118 14.89 -24.66 -6.94
N GLU A 119 13.66 -25.21 -7.02
CA GLU A 119 13.10 -25.79 -8.23
C GLU A 119 12.34 -24.76 -9.13
N THR A 120 12.05 -23.57 -8.59
CA THR A 120 11.25 -22.58 -9.32
C THR A 120 12.06 -21.34 -9.75
N TRP A 121 12.72 -20.65 -8.83
CA TRP A 121 13.50 -19.43 -9.16
C TRP A 121 14.96 -19.49 -8.65
N SER A 122 15.38 -20.60 -8.08
CA SER A 122 16.73 -20.86 -7.52
C SER A 122 17.04 -20.00 -6.28
N GLY A 123 17.16 -18.69 -6.43
CA GLY A 123 17.42 -17.80 -5.31
C GLY A 123 17.77 -16.38 -5.76
N VAL A 124 17.88 -15.49 -4.79
CA VAL A 124 18.37 -14.11 -5.02
C VAL A 124 19.88 -14.15 -5.29
N SER A 125 20.38 -13.31 -6.17
CA SER A 125 21.81 -13.23 -6.47
C SER A 125 22.64 -12.90 -5.21
N ALA A 126 23.80 -13.53 -5.05
CA ALA A 126 24.63 -13.39 -3.85
C ALA A 126 25.00 -11.91 -3.53
N PRO A 127 25.42 -11.06 -4.49
CA PRO A 127 25.68 -9.65 -4.20
C PRO A 127 24.48 -8.92 -3.58
N ILE A 128 23.25 -9.22 -4.04
CA ILE A 128 22.04 -8.61 -3.50
C ILE A 128 21.74 -9.12 -2.09
N GLN A 129 22.01 -10.40 -1.79
CA GLN A 129 21.85 -10.94 -0.44
C GLN A 129 22.79 -10.24 0.56
N TYR A 130 24.06 -10.03 0.20
CA TYR A 130 25.02 -9.28 1.03
C TYR A 130 24.58 -7.82 1.23
N ALA A 131 24.15 -7.15 0.18
CA ALA A 131 23.64 -5.79 0.25
C ALA A 131 22.37 -5.70 1.13
N ALA A 132 21.44 -6.67 1.01
CA ALA A 132 20.26 -6.76 1.87
C ALA A 132 20.65 -6.96 3.33
N THR A 133 21.66 -7.79 3.62
CA THR A 133 22.16 -7.97 4.98
C THR A 133 22.64 -6.64 5.58
N SER A 134 23.39 -5.83 4.80
CA SER A 134 23.79 -4.49 5.23
C SER A 134 22.59 -3.57 5.43
N ALA A 135 21.61 -3.59 4.51
CA ALA A 135 20.42 -2.73 4.58
C ALA A 135 19.50 -3.03 5.77
N TYR A 136 19.52 -4.27 6.29
CA TYR A 136 18.79 -4.65 7.50
C TYR A 136 19.57 -4.40 8.81
N GLN A 137 20.82 -3.98 8.71
CA GLN A 137 21.57 -3.51 9.88
C GLN A 137 21.18 -2.06 10.19
N GLN A 138 21.30 -1.67 11.45
CA GLN A 138 21.06 -0.28 11.85
C GLN A 138 22.19 0.62 11.34
N HIS A 139 21.83 1.58 10.50
CA HIS A 139 22.69 2.62 9.97
C HIS A 139 21.95 3.95 10.03
N ASP A 140 22.47 4.92 10.78
CA ASP A 140 21.84 6.23 10.99
C ASP A 140 21.45 6.94 9.68
N ASP A 141 22.30 6.81 8.64
CA ASP A 141 22.05 7.45 7.35
C ASP A 141 20.89 6.78 6.60
N VAL A 142 20.78 5.46 6.67
CA VAL A 142 19.68 4.69 6.06
C VAL A 142 18.37 4.98 6.79
N GLU A 143 18.39 4.99 8.13
CA GLU A 143 17.22 5.31 8.94
C GLU A 143 16.71 6.72 8.66
N ARG A 144 17.61 7.71 8.59
CA ARG A 144 17.27 9.08 8.22
C ARG A 144 16.64 9.17 6.84
N TYR A 145 17.26 8.53 5.85
CA TYR A 145 16.71 8.47 4.49
C TYR A 145 15.29 7.91 4.47
N VAL A 146 15.04 6.81 5.17
CA VAL A 146 13.71 6.19 5.25
C VAL A 146 12.69 7.12 5.90
N VAL A 147 13.07 7.77 7.00
CA VAL A 147 12.20 8.73 7.72
C VAL A 147 11.83 9.91 6.82
N ASP A 148 12.82 10.51 6.15
CA ASP A 148 12.63 11.67 5.28
C ASP A 148 11.76 11.30 4.05
N CYS A 149 12.05 10.17 3.40
CA CYS A 149 11.25 9.68 2.27
C CYS A 149 9.82 9.37 2.70
N CYS A 150 9.64 8.75 3.86
CA CYS A 150 8.31 8.48 4.42
C CYS A 150 7.53 9.78 4.67
N ALA A 151 8.17 10.80 5.23
CA ALA A 151 7.56 12.10 5.46
C ALA A 151 7.14 12.77 4.13
N ILE A 152 8.00 12.75 3.11
CA ILE A 152 7.70 13.28 1.77
C ILE A 152 6.49 12.54 1.17
N HIS A 153 6.47 11.21 1.18
CA HIS A 153 5.33 10.42 0.70
C HIS A 153 4.05 10.74 1.48
N GLY A 154 4.15 10.91 2.79
CA GLY A 154 3.02 11.28 3.64
C GLY A 154 2.43 12.65 3.29
N ILE A 155 3.28 13.65 3.04
CA ILE A 155 2.87 15.00 2.60
C ILE A 155 2.14 14.91 1.27
N ARG A 156 2.72 14.22 0.29
CA ARG A 156 2.17 14.08 -1.07
C ARG A 156 0.84 13.34 -1.07
N THR A 157 0.77 12.20 -0.38
CA THR A 157 -0.43 11.37 -0.34
C THR A 157 -1.59 12.10 0.35
N ARG A 158 -1.34 12.74 1.48
CA ARG A 158 -2.36 13.55 2.17
C ARG A 158 -2.83 14.73 1.32
N PHE A 159 -1.91 15.45 0.67
CA PHE A 159 -2.28 16.57 -0.19
C PHE A 159 -3.20 16.15 -1.34
N ILE A 160 -2.86 15.07 -2.06
CA ILE A 160 -3.68 14.55 -3.16
C ILE A 160 -5.05 14.10 -2.64
N LYS A 161 -5.08 13.35 -1.53
CA LYS A 161 -6.31 12.92 -0.88
C LYS A 161 -7.22 14.10 -0.53
N ASP A 162 -6.67 15.11 0.15
CA ASP A 162 -7.45 16.27 0.59
C ASP A 162 -8.04 17.03 -0.62
N LYS A 163 -7.28 17.18 -1.70
CA LYS A 163 -7.76 17.78 -2.94
C LYS A 163 -8.90 17.00 -3.60
N LEU A 164 -8.85 15.66 -3.58
CA LEU A 164 -9.94 14.82 -4.08
C LEU A 164 -11.18 14.93 -3.18
N ILE A 165 -11.00 14.98 -1.87
CA ILE A 165 -12.10 15.20 -0.91
C ILE A 165 -12.76 16.57 -1.14
N ASP A 166 -11.98 17.63 -1.35
CA ASP A 166 -12.48 18.97 -1.70
C ASP A 166 -13.34 18.96 -2.98
N LEU A 167 -13.08 18.01 -3.89
CA LEU A 167 -13.87 17.81 -5.11
C LEU A 167 -15.10 16.88 -4.90
N GLY A 168 -15.35 16.38 -3.71
CA GLY A 168 -16.47 15.50 -3.37
C GLY A 168 -16.22 14.01 -3.58
N VAL A 169 -14.97 13.60 -3.82
CA VAL A 169 -14.59 12.18 -3.90
C VAL A 169 -14.37 11.63 -2.49
N HIS A 170 -14.94 10.46 -2.19
CA HIS A 170 -14.67 9.80 -0.93
C HIS A 170 -13.33 9.04 -1.00
N CYS A 171 -12.39 9.37 -0.11
CA CYS A 171 -11.08 8.76 -0.06
C CYS A 171 -10.80 8.12 1.29
N THR A 172 -10.16 6.94 1.27
CA THR A 172 -9.65 6.25 2.47
C THR A 172 -8.14 6.45 2.63
N GLY A 173 -7.60 6.01 3.75
CA GLY A 173 -6.16 5.85 3.94
C GLY A 173 -5.36 7.12 4.11
N ALA A 174 -4.19 7.16 3.48
CA ALA A 174 -3.12 8.12 3.73
C ALA A 174 -2.48 7.97 5.13
N GLN A 175 -2.61 6.80 5.75
CA GLN A 175 -1.94 6.43 7.00
C GLN A 175 -0.57 5.77 6.75
N GLY A 176 -0.43 5.10 5.59
CA GLY A 176 0.82 4.46 5.18
C GLY A 176 0.81 4.07 3.70
N GLY A 177 1.95 3.59 3.22
CA GLY A 177 2.17 3.34 1.80
C GLY A 177 2.13 4.64 0.99
N PHE A 178 1.73 4.53 -0.26
CA PHE A 178 1.56 5.66 -1.18
C PHE A 178 0.35 5.43 -2.10
N TYR A 179 -0.74 4.94 -1.50
CA TYR A 179 -1.99 4.64 -2.20
C TYR A 179 -3.18 5.35 -1.57
N ILE A 180 -4.15 5.64 -2.42
CA ILE A 180 -5.45 6.18 -2.05
C ILE A 180 -6.50 5.33 -2.77
N ALA A 181 -7.46 4.78 -2.03
CA ALA A 181 -8.69 4.26 -2.61
C ALA A 181 -9.69 5.42 -2.71
N ALA A 182 -9.95 5.86 -3.94
CA ALA A 182 -10.83 6.97 -4.25
C ALA A 182 -12.15 6.44 -4.81
N ASN A 183 -13.26 6.69 -4.12
CA ASN A 183 -14.59 6.23 -4.50
C ASN A 183 -15.42 7.39 -5.05
N PHE A 184 -15.92 7.21 -6.27
CA PHE A 184 -16.69 8.18 -7.04
C PHE A 184 -18.21 7.89 -7.02
N ASP A 185 -18.71 7.03 -6.13
CA ASP A 185 -20.13 6.67 -6.09
C ASP A 185 -21.06 7.84 -5.79
N SER A 186 -20.56 8.92 -5.18
CA SER A 186 -21.30 10.17 -5.03
C SER A 186 -21.73 10.77 -6.39
N PHE A 187 -21.05 10.42 -7.47
CA PHE A 187 -21.28 10.88 -8.84
C PHE A 187 -21.94 9.80 -9.71
N ARG A 188 -22.48 8.73 -9.15
CA ARG A 188 -23.05 7.58 -9.87
C ARG A 188 -24.05 7.97 -10.96
N SER A 189 -24.88 8.99 -10.71
CA SER A 189 -25.86 9.48 -11.69
C SER A 189 -25.21 10.08 -12.93
N GLY A 190 -24.16 10.90 -12.75
CA GLY A 190 -23.40 11.48 -13.86
C GLY A 190 -22.59 10.43 -14.60
N LEU A 191 -21.95 9.51 -13.88
CA LEU A 191 -21.20 8.40 -14.48
C LEU A 191 -22.12 7.52 -15.35
N SER A 192 -23.32 7.21 -14.87
CA SER A 192 -24.31 6.42 -15.63
C SER A 192 -24.73 7.10 -16.93
N LYS A 193 -24.82 8.44 -16.98
CA LYS A 193 -25.12 9.17 -18.22
C LYS A 193 -24.02 9.04 -19.28
N LEU A 194 -22.78 8.81 -18.84
CA LEU A 194 -21.63 8.51 -19.71
C LEU A 194 -21.48 7.02 -20.03
N GLY A 195 -22.40 6.17 -19.57
CA GLY A 195 -22.32 4.71 -19.74
C GLY A 195 -21.27 4.05 -18.84
N ILE A 196 -20.76 4.74 -17.82
CA ILE A 196 -19.78 4.23 -16.88
C ILE A 196 -20.52 3.62 -15.69
N THR A 197 -20.45 2.28 -15.58
CA THR A 197 -21.15 1.51 -14.55
C THR A 197 -20.22 0.65 -13.69
N THR A 198 -18.93 0.62 -14.03
CA THR A 198 -17.92 -0.17 -13.32
C THR A 198 -16.64 0.63 -13.07
N SER A 199 -15.85 0.20 -12.07
CA SER A 199 -14.54 0.77 -11.80
C SER A 199 -13.57 0.64 -12.98
N ALA A 200 -13.64 -0.46 -13.76
CA ALA A 200 -12.81 -0.66 -14.94
C ALA A 200 -13.16 0.33 -16.06
N GLN A 201 -14.45 0.57 -16.31
CA GLN A 201 -14.88 1.58 -17.28
C GLN A 201 -14.48 2.99 -16.84
N LEU A 202 -14.56 3.29 -15.55
CA LEU A 202 -14.10 4.57 -15.01
C LEU A 202 -12.60 4.77 -15.21
N ALA A 203 -11.79 3.74 -14.92
CA ALA A 203 -10.33 3.78 -15.12
C ALA A 203 -9.98 4.00 -16.60
N SER A 204 -10.62 3.27 -17.52
CA SER A 204 -10.42 3.44 -18.97
C SER A 204 -10.82 4.84 -19.43
N HIS A 205 -11.98 5.34 -19.02
CA HIS A 205 -12.44 6.68 -19.40
C HIS A 205 -11.48 7.79 -18.92
N LEU A 206 -10.98 7.68 -17.68
CA LEU A 206 -9.99 8.64 -17.15
C LEU A 206 -8.66 8.59 -17.92
N LEU A 207 -8.24 7.40 -18.35
CA LEU A 207 -7.03 7.25 -19.14
C LEU A 207 -7.20 7.84 -20.54
N ASP A 208 -8.29 7.50 -21.21
CA ASP A 208 -8.51 7.85 -22.62
C ASP A 208 -8.80 9.35 -22.80
N GLU A 209 -9.64 9.92 -21.94
CA GLU A 209 -10.12 11.31 -22.10
C GLU A 209 -9.35 12.34 -21.27
N TYR A 210 -8.75 11.92 -20.14
CA TYR A 210 -8.08 12.83 -19.21
C TYR A 210 -6.60 12.51 -18.98
N HIS A 211 -6.08 11.43 -19.61
CA HIS A 211 -4.70 10.98 -19.49
C HIS A 211 -4.29 10.67 -18.03
N ILE A 212 -5.25 10.23 -17.23
CA ILE A 212 -5.04 9.83 -15.84
C ILE A 212 -5.04 8.30 -15.74
N ALA A 213 -3.86 7.72 -15.52
CA ALA A 213 -3.69 6.29 -15.31
C ALA A 213 -4.01 5.91 -13.86
N THR A 214 -4.99 5.05 -13.65
CA THR A 214 -5.41 4.51 -12.35
C THR A 214 -5.65 3.01 -12.48
N LEU A 215 -5.79 2.31 -11.34
CA LEU A 215 -6.25 0.93 -11.37
C LEU A 215 -7.67 0.81 -10.80
N PRO A 216 -8.54 -0.01 -11.43
CA PRO A 216 -9.89 -0.21 -10.93
C PRO A 216 -9.88 -0.99 -9.61
N GLY A 217 -10.81 -0.65 -8.71
CA GLY A 217 -10.97 -1.33 -7.43
C GLY A 217 -11.26 -2.82 -7.57
N SER A 218 -11.88 -3.24 -8.68
CA SER A 218 -12.14 -4.66 -8.98
C SER A 218 -10.88 -5.52 -9.03
N ASP A 219 -9.73 -4.97 -9.40
CA ASP A 219 -8.45 -5.68 -9.42
C ASP A 219 -7.93 -6.00 -7.99
N PHE A 220 -8.56 -5.40 -6.98
CA PHE A 220 -8.25 -5.58 -5.56
C PHE A 220 -9.39 -6.24 -4.78
N GLY A 221 -10.35 -6.87 -5.47
CA GLY A 221 -11.48 -7.57 -4.85
C GLY A 221 -12.61 -6.65 -4.37
N ILE A 222 -12.57 -5.36 -4.70
CA ILE A 222 -13.70 -4.44 -4.47
C ILE A 222 -14.79 -4.75 -5.51
N PRO A 223 -16.08 -4.73 -5.16
CA PRO A 223 -17.15 -5.00 -6.13
C PRO A 223 -17.03 -4.13 -7.38
N ALA A 224 -17.15 -4.76 -8.55
CA ALA A 224 -16.91 -4.09 -9.83
C ALA A 224 -17.89 -2.94 -10.13
N ASP A 225 -19.09 -2.99 -9.56
CA ASP A 225 -20.15 -1.99 -9.68
C ASP A 225 -19.94 -0.78 -8.73
N THR A 226 -18.92 -0.79 -7.90
CA THR A 226 -18.46 0.40 -7.17
C THR A 226 -17.46 1.17 -8.04
N HIS A 227 -17.56 2.51 -8.06
CA HIS A 227 -16.66 3.35 -8.83
C HIS A 227 -15.43 3.72 -7.99
N THR A 228 -14.76 2.70 -7.46
CA THR A 228 -13.55 2.87 -6.66
C THR A 228 -12.30 2.66 -7.51
N LEU A 229 -11.35 3.58 -7.40
CA LEU A 229 -10.06 3.51 -8.08
C LEU A 229 -8.92 3.51 -7.06
N ARG A 230 -7.84 2.76 -7.34
CA ARG A 230 -6.58 2.93 -6.65
C ARG A 230 -5.72 3.96 -7.37
N LEU A 231 -5.33 5.00 -6.65
CA LEU A 231 -4.33 5.95 -7.08
C LEU A 231 -3.00 5.65 -6.41
N SER A 232 -1.89 5.74 -7.18
CA SER A 232 -0.53 5.71 -6.64
C SER A 232 0.02 7.14 -6.62
N THR A 233 0.54 7.55 -5.48
CA THR A 233 1.06 8.91 -5.26
C THR A 233 2.59 8.97 -5.27
N SER A 234 3.26 7.85 -5.54
CA SER A 234 4.72 7.73 -5.38
C SER A 234 5.53 8.22 -6.59
N TYR A 235 4.93 8.25 -7.78
CA TYR A 235 5.70 8.40 -9.02
C TYR A 235 5.70 9.83 -9.59
N LEU A 236 4.54 10.49 -9.69
CA LEU A 236 4.42 11.81 -10.32
C LEU A 236 5.41 12.83 -9.72
N ASP A 237 6.08 13.60 -10.58
CA ASP A 237 7.11 14.57 -10.20
C ASP A 237 8.36 13.98 -9.51
N MET A 238 8.51 12.64 -9.58
CA MET A 238 9.66 11.87 -9.05
C MET A 238 10.09 10.81 -10.07
N GLU A 239 9.91 11.08 -11.36
CA GLU A 239 10.14 10.12 -12.45
C GLU A 239 11.63 9.83 -12.66
N THR A 240 12.48 10.79 -12.33
CA THR A 240 13.93 10.67 -12.44
C THR A 240 14.62 10.77 -11.09
N GLU A 241 15.86 10.26 -11.03
CA GLU A 241 16.71 10.42 -9.84
C GLU A 241 16.92 11.91 -9.50
N PHE A 242 17.06 12.76 -10.52
CA PHE A 242 17.22 14.20 -10.34
C PHE A 242 15.96 14.82 -9.67
N ASP A 243 14.76 14.46 -10.11
CA ASP A 243 13.53 14.98 -9.54
C ASP A 243 13.34 14.52 -8.11
N SER A 244 13.62 13.25 -7.85
CA SER A 244 13.54 12.67 -6.50
C SER A 244 14.53 13.35 -5.55
N GLN A 245 15.79 13.54 -5.98
CA GLN A 245 16.82 14.21 -5.19
C GLN A 245 16.47 15.66 -4.93
N ARG A 246 15.95 16.37 -5.94
CA ARG A 246 15.49 17.75 -5.78
C ARG A 246 14.40 17.89 -4.72
N LEU A 247 13.40 17.01 -4.71
CA LEU A 247 12.34 17.04 -3.68
C LEU A 247 12.87 16.70 -2.30
N TYR A 248 13.79 15.75 -2.22
CA TYR A 248 14.48 15.39 -0.98
C TYR A 248 15.27 16.59 -0.42
N ASP A 249 16.04 17.28 -1.25
CA ASP A 249 16.83 18.45 -0.85
C ASP A 249 15.93 19.63 -0.42
N LEU A 250 14.83 19.87 -1.11
CA LEU A 250 13.84 20.89 -0.73
C LEU A 250 13.20 20.60 0.63
N TYR A 251 12.86 19.35 0.87
CA TYR A 251 12.31 18.90 2.15
C TYR A 251 13.34 19.11 3.29
N ASN A 252 14.56 18.66 3.11
CA ASN A 252 15.64 18.80 4.09
C ASN A 252 16.12 20.26 4.26
N GLY A 253 15.94 21.09 3.24
CA GLY A 253 16.12 22.54 3.30
C GLY A 253 15.04 23.28 4.12
N GLY A 254 14.07 22.56 4.67
CA GLY A 254 13.02 23.11 5.52
C GLY A 254 11.84 23.73 4.77
N LEU A 255 11.66 23.40 3.49
CA LEU A 255 10.50 23.86 2.72
C LEU A 255 9.21 23.28 3.30
N GLY A 256 8.29 24.15 3.73
CA GLY A 256 7.02 23.72 4.33
C GLY A 256 6.14 22.92 3.34
N SER A 257 5.33 22.02 3.86
CA SER A 257 4.51 21.07 3.08
C SER A 257 3.66 21.74 1.98
N LYS A 258 3.07 22.92 2.26
CA LYS A 258 2.27 23.68 1.28
C LYS A 258 3.11 24.14 0.10
N SER A 259 4.30 24.66 0.34
CA SER A 259 5.22 25.13 -0.70
C SER A 259 5.85 23.96 -1.44
N LEU A 260 6.15 22.86 -0.74
CA LEU A 260 6.63 21.64 -1.36
C LEU A 260 5.63 21.12 -2.41
N MET A 261 4.33 21.11 -2.12
CA MET A 261 3.26 20.67 -3.02
C MET A 261 2.81 21.74 -4.03
N GLY A 262 3.50 22.90 -4.10
CA GLY A 262 3.22 23.96 -5.07
C GLY A 262 3.50 23.54 -6.52
N ILE A 263 2.92 24.31 -7.46
CA ILE A 263 3.04 24.04 -8.91
C ILE A 263 4.49 23.98 -9.39
N ASP A 264 5.38 24.79 -8.81
CA ASP A 264 6.80 24.85 -9.21
C ASP A 264 7.55 23.54 -8.86
N ASN A 265 7.07 22.80 -7.86
CA ASN A 265 7.71 21.57 -7.37
C ASN A 265 6.95 20.31 -7.79
N HIS A 266 5.63 20.41 -8.00
CA HIS A 266 4.76 19.30 -8.38
C HIS A 266 3.86 19.64 -9.57
N PRO A 267 4.41 20.03 -10.73
CA PRO A 267 3.61 20.43 -11.89
C PRO A 267 2.72 19.31 -12.43
N VAL A 268 3.23 18.06 -12.48
CA VAL A 268 2.47 16.90 -12.99
C VAL A 268 1.34 16.52 -12.04
N THR A 269 1.60 16.50 -10.74
CA THR A 269 0.56 16.28 -9.72
C THR A 269 -0.53 17.35 -9.78
N GLN A 270 -0.17 18.61 -9.94
CA GLN A 270 -1.14 19.71 -10.06
C GLN A 270 -1.96 19.59 -11.35
N ALA A 271 -1.34 19.21 -12.47
CA ALA A 271 -2.03 18.96 -13.74
C ALA A 271 -3.02 17.78 -13.61
N ALA A 272 -2.64 16.70 -12.95
CA ALA A 272 -3.53 15.57 -12.71
C ALA A 272 -4.73 15.95 -11.83
N LEU A 273 -4.53 16.74 -10.78
CA LEU A 273 -5.61 17.23 -9.92
C LEU A 273 -6.56 18.17 -10.69
N PHE A 274 -6.02 19.00 -11.57
CA PHE A 274 -6.83 19.84 -12.45
C PHE A 274 -7.68 18.99 -13.40
N ALA A 275 -7.11 17.94 -13.99
CA ALA A 275 -7.83 17.02 -14.87
C ALA A 275 -8.96 16.28 -14.11
N PHE A 276 -8.73 15.83 -12.87
CA PHE A 276 -9.79 15.31 -12.01
C PHE A 276 -10.90 16.33 -11.78
N ALA A 277 -10.56 17.59 -11.51
CA ALA A 277 -11.56 18.66 -11.32
C ALA A 277 -12.39 18.90 -12.58
N GLN A 278 -11.77 18.84 -13.78
CA GLN A 278 -12.50 18.93 -15.05
C GLN A 278 -13.45 17.74 -15.24
N PHE A 279 -12.97 16.51 -15.01
CA PHE A 279 -13.80 15.32 -15.10
C PHE A 279 -15.00 15.40 -14.17
N ILE A 280 -14.79 15.75 -12.90
CA ILE A 280 -15.86 15.82 -11.90
C ILE A 280 -16.94 16.84 -12.30
N LYS A 281 -16.58 17.97 -12.91
CA LYS A 281 -17.56 18.92 -13.45
C LYS A 281 -18.47 18.32 -14.53
N THR A 282 -17.99 17.34 -15.28
CA THR A 282 -18.82 16.70 -16.34
C THR A 282 -19.82 15.70 -15.80
N ILE A 283 -19.59 15.17 -14.58
CA ILE A 283 -20.41 14.13 -13.94
C ILE A 283 -21.21 14.63 -12.72
N SER A 284 -21.09 15.91 -12.37
CA SER A 284 -21.79 16.55 -11.25
C SER A 284 -23.24 16.93 -11.54
#